data_43f98b8490c53941b37c75d21eb97c67
#
_entry.id   43f98b8490c53941b37c75d21eb97c67
#
_cell.length_a   1.000
_cell.length_b   1.000
_cell.length_c   1.000
_cell.angle_alpha   90.00
_cell.angle_beta   90.00
_cell.angle_gamma   90.00
#
_symmetry.space_group_name_H-M   'P 1'
#
loop_
_entity.id
_entity.type
_entity.pdbx_description
1 polymer ?
#
loop_
_entity_poly.entity_id
_entity_poly.type
_entity_poly.pdbx_seq_one_letter_code
_entity_poly.pdbx_strand_id
1 'polypeptide(L)'
;IIFEMTGDYALTLALMVAVVIASMITRQFHGGSFFSWQLEQRGHDLREGFEMTLLRNMKVRSVLSNAGELVTLGVGLPDIRSMLQKSDAGELFVVDDEGGLFGTITLADMSEFAFDPELDQLITASDIARRHPPVLACSDDLETAMTTMRDNGEEYIGVVETRENMKFMGCVREGRVMSAYN
;
A
#
# COMPACT_ATOMS: atom_id res chain seq x y z
N ILE A 1 -12.32 -42.11 19.34
CA ILE A 1 -13.69 -42.39 18.81
C ILE A 1 -13.70 -43.73 18.05
N ILE A 2 -12.92 -43.91 16.95
CA ILE A 2 -12.95 -45.17 16.16
C ILE A 2 -12.48 -46.37 16.98
N PHE A 3 -11.37 -46.20 17.69
CA PHE A 3 -10.85 -47.26 18.60
C PHE A 3 -11.83 -47.61 19.74
N GLU A 4 -12.49 -46.60 20.29
CA GLU A 4 -13.50 -46.79 21.34
C GLU A 4 -14.73 -47.53 20.83
N MET A 5 -15.10 -47.36 19.54
CA MET A 5 -16.25 -48.02 18.94
C MET A 5 -15.96 -49.47 18.48
N THR A 6 -14.71 -49.75 18.06
CA THR A 6 -14.36 -51.04 17.44
C THR A 6 -13.51 -51.93 18.35
N GLY A 7 -12.75 -51.35 19.30
CA GLY A 7 -11.81 -52.09 20.17
C GLY A 7 -10.66 -52.76 19.43
N ASP A 8 -10.50 -52.54 18.12
CA ASP A 8 -9.55 -53.23 17.26
C ASP A 8 -8.34 -52.36 16.94
N TYR A 9 -7.16 -52.71 17.45
CA TYR A 9 -5.90 -52.01 17.19
C TYR A 9 -5.44 -52.13 15.72
N ALA A 10 -5.66 -53.27 15.09
CA ALA A 10 -5.23 -53.47 13.69
C ALA A 10 -6.00 -52.55 12.74
N LEU A 11 -7.30 -52.40 12.97
CA LEU A 11 -8.14 -51.50 12.19
C LEU A 11 -7.74 -50.04 12.42
N THR A 12 -7.40 -49.66 13.63
CA THR A 12 -6.96 -48.28 13.96
C THR A 12 -5.65 -47.95 13.29
N LEU A 13 -4.68 -48.85 13.28
CA LEU A 13 -3.38 -48.69 12.60
C LEU A 13 -3.57 -48.58 11.07
N ALA A 14 -4.38 -49.46 10.50
CA ALA A 14 -4.67 -49.41 9.05
C ALA A 14 -5.31 -48.06 8.64
N LEU A 15 -6.21 -47.54 9.45
CA LEU A 15 -6.90 -46.28 9.20
C LEU A 15 -5.93 -45.09 9.36
N MET A 16 -5.02 -45.12 10.33
CA MET A 16 -3.98 -44.07 10.45
C MET A 16 -3.08 -44.00 9.20
N VAL A 17 -2.62 -45.18 8.73
CA VAL A 17 -1.81 -45.27 7.51
C VAL A 17 -2.61 -44.73 6.28
N ALA A 18 -3.85 -45.14 6.15
CA ALA A 18 -4.72 -44.69 5.04
C ALA A 18 -4.89 -43.16 5.06
N VAL A 19 -5.12 -42.56 6.22
CA VAL A 19 -5.25 -41.11 6.38
C VAL A 19 -3.96 -40.37 6.03
N VAL A 20 -2.81 -40.89 6.43
CA VAL A 20 -1.50 -40.30 6.09
C VAL A 20 -1.26 -40.33 4.57
N ILE A 21 -1.51 -41.51 3.94
CA ILE A 21 -1.37 -41.64 2.48
C ILE A 21 -2.33 -40.70 1.73
N ALA A 22 -3.60 -40.69 2.12
CA ALA A 22 -4.60 -39.80 1.53
C ALA A 22 -4.19 -38.32 1.67
N SER A 23 -3.69 -37.92 2.83
CA SER A 23 -3.22 -36.56 3.09
C SER A 23 -1.99 -36.19 2.24
N MET A 24 -1.06 -37.12 2.06
CA MET A 24 0.11 -36.93 1.18
C MET A 24 -0.32 -36.77 -0.29
N ILE A 25 -1.21 -37.62 -0.76
CA ILE A 25 -1.74 -37.54 -2.14
C ILE A 25 -2.45 -36.20 -2.36
N THR A 26 -3.33 -35.81 -1.43
CA THR A 26 -4.05 -34.53 -1.53
C THR A 26 -3.11 -33.32 -1.58
N ARG A 27 -2.05 -33.32 -0.75
CA ARG A 27 -1.03 -32.26 -0.79
C ARG A 27 -0.25 -32.22 -2.11
N GLN A 28 0.06 -33.39 -2.68
CA GLN A 28 0.81 -33.48 -3.93
C GLN A 28 0.02 -32.97 -5.14
N PHE A 29 -1.30 -33.20 -5.16
CA PHE A 29 -2.15 -32.86 -6.30
C PHE A 29 -2.85 -31.48 -6.21
N HIS A 30 -3.12 -31.00 -5.00
CA HIS A 30 -3.91 -29.77 -4.82
C HIS A 30 -3.22 -28.68 -3.99
N GLY A 31 -2.00 -28.91 -3.50
CA GLY A 31 -1.20 -27.89 -2.79
C GLY A 31 -1.81 -27.35 -1.48
N GLY A 32 -3.00 -27.82 -1.09
CA GLY A 32 -3.72 -27.33 0.09
C GLY A 32 -4.68 -28.37 0.70
N SER A 33 -5.33 -28.00 1.79
CA SER A 33 -6.38 -28.81 2.44
C SER A 33 -7.68 -28.74 1.63
N PHE A 34 -8.50 -29.81 1.70
CA PHE A 34 -9.86 -29.83 1.13
C PHE A 34 -10.71 -28.65 1.60
N PHE A 35 -10.55 -28.21 2.85
CA PHE A 35 -11.23 -27.06 3.41
C PHE A 35 -10.76 -25.75 2.79
N SER A 36 -9.46 -25.60 2.48
CA SER A 36 -8.92 -24.45 1.78
C SER A 36 -9.53 -24.31 0.37
N TRP A 37 -9.57 -25.42 -0.37
CA TRP A 37 -10.18 -25.46 -1.70
C TRP A 37 -11.68 -25.14 -1.68
N GLN A 38 -12.40 -25.65 -0.68
CA GLN A 38 -13.84 -25.38 -0.54
C GLN A 38 -14.13 -23.91 -0.18
N LEU A 39 -13.22 -23.24 0.53
CA LEU A 39 -13.33 -21.82 0.87
C LEU A 39 -12.98 -20.93 -0.34
N GLU A 40 -11.95 -21.30 -1.11
CA GLU A 40 -11.61 -20.64 -2.37
C GLU A 40 -12.78 -20.68 -3.37
N GLN A 41 -13.45 -21.82 -3.50
CA GLN A 41 -14.67 -21.94 -4.37
C GLN A 41 -15.83 -21.05 -3.90
N ARG A 42 -15.88 -20.68 -2.65
CA ARG A 42 -16.88 -19.74 -2.09
C ARG A 42 -16.45 -18.30 -2.16
N GLY A 43 -15.32 -17.99 -2.80
CA GLY A 43 -14.81 -16.63 -2.95
C GLY A 43 -14.11 -16.08 -1.70
N HIS A 44 -13.74 -16.96 -0.74
CA HIS A 44 -12.96 -16.60 0.42
C HIS A 44 -11.52 -17.11 0.24
N ASP A 45 -10.62 -16.26 -0.22
CA ASP A 45 -9.20 -16.55 -0.21
C ASP A 45 -8.66 -16.44 1.23
N LEU A 46 -8.27 -17.58 1.79
CA LEU A 46 -7.73 -17.63 3.16
C LEU A 46 -6.38 -16.90 3.28
N ARG A 47 -5.65 -16.76 2.17
CA ARG A 47 -4.42 -15.98 2.14
C ARG A 47 -4.75 -14.49 2.23
N GLU A 48 -5.69 -14.01 1.42
CA GLU A 48 -6.16 -12.62 1.51
C GLU A 48 -6.66 -12.28 2.91
N GLY A 49 -7.41 -13.15 3.56
CA GLY A 49 -7.93 -12.90 4.91
C GLY A 49 -6.85 -12.82 5.99
N PHE A 50 -5.78 -13.62 5.90
CA PHE A 50 -4.66 -13.56 6.84
C PHE A 50 -3.78 -12.34 6.57
N GLU A 51 -3.49 -12.07 5.32
CA GLU A 51 -2.74 -10.90 4.85
C GLU A 51 -3.44 -9.60 5.25
N MET A 52 -4.75 -9.48 5.00
CA MET A 52 -5.58 -8.37 5.44
C MET A 52 -5.55 -8.17 6.96
N THR A 53 -5.56 -9.24 7.73
CA THR A 53 -5.49 -9.14 9.20
C THR A 53 -4.14 -8.61 9.66
N LEU A 54 -3.04 -8.98 9.01
CA LEU A 54 -1.72 -8.43 9.29
C LEU A 54 -1.65 -6.92 8.95
N LEU A 55 -2.14 -6.54 7.78
CA LEU A 55 -2.17 -5.14 7.34
C LEU A 55 -3.00 -4.24 8.26
N ARG A 56 -4.11 -4.73 8.81
CA ARG A 56 -4.92 -4.01 9.81
C ARG A 56 -4.19 -3.74 11.11
N ASN A 57 -3.29 -4.63 11.50
CA ASN A 57 -2.53 -4.47 12.75
C ASN A 57 -1.29 -3.58 12.59
N MET A 58 -0.84 -3.33 11.36
CA MET A 58 0.31 -2.48 11.07
C MET A 58 -0.13 -1.06 10.73
N LYS A 59 0.54 -0.08 11.32
CA LYS A 59 0.24 1.34 11.08
C LYS A 59 1.11 1.93 9.98
N VAL A 60 0.55 2.86 9.22
CA VAL A 60 1.24 3.64 8.17
C VAL A 60 2.57 4.20 8.67
N ARG A 61 2.62 4.63 9.93
CA ARG A 61 3.84 5.13 10.57
C ARG A 61 5.02 4.15 10.51
N SER A 62 4.78 2.84 10.48
CA SER A 62 5.86 1.82 10.46
C SER A 62 6.58 1.72 9.11
N VAL A 63 5.95 2.14 8.04
CA VAL A 63 6.47 2.08 6.65
C VAL A 63 6.75 3.45 6.06
N LEU A 64 6.63 4.50 6.88
CA LEU A 64 6.88 5.88 6.47
C LEU A 64 8.25 6.03 5.83
N SER A 65 8.31 6.77 4.75
CA SER A 65 9.53 7.14 4.04
C SER A 65 9.66 8.66 3.97
N ASN A 66 10.88 9.14 4.15
CA ASN A 66 11.23 10.54 3.91
C ASN A 66 11.63 10.78 2.44
N ALA A 67 11.32 9.84 1.54
CA ALA A 67 11.73 9.90 0.13
C ALA A 67 10.93 10.92 -0.71
N GLY A 68 9.86 11.49 -0.17
CA GLY A 68 9.11 12.54 -0.84
C GLY A 68 9.85 13.87 -0.81
N GLU A 69 10.14 14.43 -1.97
CA GLU A 69 10.72 15.77 -2.06
C GLU A 69 9.69 16.84 -1.74
N LEU A 70 10.07 17.79 -0.88
CA LEU A 70 9.20 18.88 -0.44
C LEU A 70 9.48 20.15 -1.23
N VAL A 71 8.39 20.81 -1.57
CA VAL A 71 8.41 22.12 -2.25
C VAL A 71 7.50 23.07 -1.50
N THR A 72 7.95 24.31 -1.31
CA THR A 72 7.09 25.38 -0.75
C THR A 72 6.28 26.05 -1.85
N LEU A 73 5.17 26.69 -1.46
CA LEU A 73 4.20 27.31 -2.37
C LEU A 73 4.80 28.29 -3.39
N GLY A 74 5.85 29.02 -3.01
CA GLY A 74 6.46 30.07 -3.82
C GLY A 74 7.57 29.63 -4.76
N VAL A 75 7.90 28.34 -4.83
CA VAL A 75 8.96 27.83 -5.72
C VAL A 75 8.54 27.96 -7.17
N GLY A 76 9.42 28.51 -8.01
CA GLY A 76 9.16 28.74 -9.42
C GLY A 76 9.29 27.49 -10.29
N LEU A 77 8.72 27.57 -11.48
CA LEU A 77 8.63 26.48 -12.46
C LEU A 77 9.98 25.82 -12.81
N PRO A 78 11.11 26.57 -13.01
CA PRO A 78 12.40 25.97 -13.34
C PRO A 78 12.93 25.05 -12.24
N ASP A 79 12.76 25.46 -10.98
CA ASP A 79 13.23 24.67 -9.83
C ASP A 79 12.36 23.42 -9.64
N ILE A 80 11.03 23.55 -9.78
CA ILE A 80 10.10 22.43 -9.76
C ILE A 80 10.48 21.40 -10.83
N ARG A 81 10.76 21.84 -12.06
CA ARG A 81 11.21 20.97 -13.16
C ARG A 81 12.50 20.23 -12.82
N SER A 82 13.49 20.94 -12.24
CA SER A 82 14.75 20.35 -11.82
C SER A 82 14.58 19.33 -10.69
N MET A 83 13.69 19.60 -9.74
CA MET A 83 13.39 18.71 -8.62
C MET A 83 12.66 17.45 -9.10
N LEU A 84 11.63 17.58 -9.95
CA LEU A 84 10.92 16.43 -10.52
C LEU A 84 11.83 15.50 -11.33
N GLN A 85 12.78 16.05 -12.08
CA GLN A 85 13.74 15.24 -12.83
C GLN A 85 14.71 14.45 -11.96
N LYS A 86 14.94 14.90 -10.73
CA LYS A 86 15.81 14.22 -9.75
C LYS A 86 15.06 13.35 -8.78
N SER A 87 13.75 13.57 -8.66
CA SER A 87 12.89 12.82 -7.74
C SER A 87 12.75 11.37 -8.18
N ASP A 88 13.11 10.44 -7.30
CA ASP A 88 12.90 9.00 -7.53
C ASP A 88 11.39 8.64 -7.55
N ALA A 89 10.56 9.46 -6.91
CA ALA A 89 9.12 9.28 -6.86
C ALA A 89 8.39 9.83 -8.10
N GLY A 90 9.01 10.75 -8.87
CA GLY A 90 8.37 11.47 -9.96
C GLY A 90 7.22 12.38 -9.50
N GLU A 91 7.14 12.65 -8.20
CA GLU A 91 6.14 13.47 -7.55
C GLU A 91 6.79 14.35 -6.47
N LEU A 92 6.28 15.58 -6.33
CA LEU A 92 6.69 16.53 -5.28
C LEU A 92 5.49 16.83 -4.37
N PHE A 93 5.77 16.94 -3.08
CA PHE A 93 4.76 17.31 -2.07
C PHE A 93 4.88 18.81 -1.76
N VAL A 94 3.83 19.56 -2.07
CA VAL A 94 3.78 21.00 -1.84
C VAL A 94 3.27 21.26 -0.44
N VAL A 95 4.05 22.00 0.34
CA VAL A 95 3.72 22.35 1.72
C VAL A 95 3.60 23.87 1.90
N ASP A 96 2.75 24.26 2.81
CA ASP A 96 2.65 25.65 3.24
C ASP A 96 3.75 26.03 4.26
N ASP A 97 3.74 27.28 4.71
CA ASP A 97 4.73 27.83 5.64
C ASP A 97 4.65 27.18 7.04
N GLU A 98 3.53 26.55 7.37
CA GLU A 98 3.30 25.84 8.64
C GLU A 98 3.67 24.35 8.53
N GLY A 99 4.05 23.90 7.34
CA GLY A 99 4.39 22.50 7.03
C GLY A 99 3.16 21.64 6.77
N GLY A 100 2.01 22.24 6.52
CA GLY A 100 0.79 21.57 6.09
C GLY A 100 0.86 21.15 4.62
N LEU A 101 0.37 19.95 4.30
CA LEU A 101 0.30 19.46 2.93
C LEU A 101 -0.77 20.24 2.15
N PHE A 102 -0.34 21.03 1.18
CA PHE A 102 -1.20 21.82 0.31
C PHE A 102 -1.65 21.04 -0.94
N GLY A 103 -0.73 20.29 -1.53
CA GLY A 103 -0.98 19.57 -2.76
C GLY A 103 0.19 18.72 -3.21
N THR A 104 0.08 18.14 -4.41
CA THR A 104 1.15 17.41 -5.07
C THR A 104 1.35 17.89 -6.50
N ILE A 105 2.57 17.72 -7.02
CA ILE A 105 2.93 18.04 -8.40
C ILE A 105 3.60 16.83 -9.02
N THR A 106 3.07 16.36 -10.14
CA THR A 106 3.63 15.27 -10.95
C THR A 106 4.17 15.77 -12.28
N LEU A 107 4.87 14.92 -13.03
CA LEU A 107 5.29 15.23 -14.40
C LEU A 107 4.10 15.50 -15.34
N ALA A 108 2.95 14.86 -15.07
CA ALA A 108 1.73 15.08 -15.86
C ALA A 108 1.20 16.51 -15.68
N ASP A 109 1.19 17.02 -14.44
CA ASP A 109 0.75 18.38 -14.11
C ASP A 109 1.66 19.44 -14.74
N MET A 110 2.94 19.10 -14.95
CA MET A 110 3.92 19.97 -15.61
C MET A 110 3.76 20.03 -17.13
N SER A 111 3.06 19.11 -17.76
CA SER A 111 3.02 18.97 -19.22
C SER A 111 2.46 20.19 -19.94
N GLU A 112 1.51 20.88 -19.33
CA GLU A 112 0.90 22.09 -19.87
C GLU A 112 1.85 23.29 -19.89
N PHE A 113 2.83 23.31 -18.97
CA PHE A 113 3.76 24.43 -18.77
C PHE A 113 5.18 24.12 -19.26
N ALA A 114 5.42 22.91 -19.82
CA ALA A 114 6.76 22.39 -20.07
C ALA A 114 7.51 23.17 -21.17
N PHE A 115 6.80 23.86 -22.07
CA PHE A 115 7.36 24.40 -23.31
C PHE A 115 7.24 25.90 -23.46
N ASP A 116 6.75 26.64 -22.46
CA ASP A 116 6.59 28.10 -22.51
C ASP A 116 7.56 28.81 -21.55
N PRO A 117 8.69 29.36 -22.05
CA PRO A 117 9.66 30.05 -21.20
C PRO A 117 9.13 31.34 -20.57
N GLU A 118 8.05 31.95 -21.14
CA GLU A 118 7.49 33.16 -20.57
C GLU A 118 6.77 32.88 -19.24
N LEU A 119 6.31 31.65 -19.03
CA LEU A 119 5.64 31.23 -17.84
C LEU A 119 6.60 30.90 -16.68
N ASP A 120 7.89 30.70 -16.98
CA ASP A 120 8.90 30.29 -15.98
C ASP A 120 9.01 31.29 -14.80
N GLN A 121 8.71 32.56 -15.01
CA GLN A 121 8.79 33.61 -13.98
C GLN A 121 7.45 33.94 -13.33
N LEU A 122 6.35 33.47 -13.91
CA LEU A 122 5.01 33.81 -13.47
C LEU A 122 4.32 32.74 -12.67
N ILE A 123 4.70 31.45 -12.88
CA ILE A 123 4.04 30.29 -12.30
C ILE A 123 4.86 29.74 -11.12
N THR A 124 4.16 29.49 -10.04
CA THR A 124 4.71 28.93 -8.80
C THR A 124 4.10 27.53 -8.50
N ALA A 125 4.66 26.85 -7.52
CA ALA A 125 4.15 25.56 -7.04
C ALA A 125 2.67 25.64 -6.65
N SER A 126 2.21 26.75 -6.09
CA SER A 126 0.82 26.94 -5.69
C SER A 126 -0.17 26.99 -6.85
N ASP A 127 0.29 27.34 -8.06
CA ASP A 127 -0.53 27.45 -9.26
C ASP A 127 -0.72 26.11 -9.96
N ILE A 128 0.30 25.23 -9.88
CA ILE A 128 0.35 23.92 -10.55
C ILE A 128 -0.16 22.81 -9.66
N ALA A 129 0.03 22.94 -8.34
CA ALA A 129 -0.26 21.87 -7.40
C ALA A 129 -1.70 21.37 -7.51
N ARG A 130 -1.84 20.06 -7.67
CA ARG A 130 -3.10 19.36 -7.53
C ARG A 130 -3.53 19.44 -6.07
N ARG A 131 -4.55 20.27 -5.80
CA ARG A 131 -5.07 20.51 -4.46
C ARG A 131 -5.86 19.31 -3.96
N HIS A 132 -5.83 19.11 -2.64
CA HIS A 132 -6.54 18.02 -1.95
C HIS A 132 -6.17 16.64 -2.50
N PRO A 133 -4.86 16.29 -2.56
CA PRO A 133 -4.44 14.96 -2.94
C PRO A 133 -4.96 13.93 -1.92
N PRO A 134 -5.05 12.64 -2.30
CA PRO A 134 -5.33 11.60 -1.32
C PRO A 134 -4.23 11.58 -0.25
N VAL A 135 -4.63 11.49 1.01
CA VAL A 135 -3.69 11.49 2.15
C VAL A 135 -3.99 10.35 3.11
N LEU A 136 -2.93 9.87 3.76
CA LEU A 136 -3.01 8.93 4.86
C LEU A 136 -2.65 9.62 6.16
N ALA A 137 -3.34 9.29 7.25
CA ALA A 137 -2.90 9.69 8.58
C ALA A 137 -1.87 8.70 9.13
N CYS A 138 -0.95 9.15 9.98
CA CYS A 138 0.01 8.28 10.65
C CYS A 138 -0.64 7.13 11.44
N SER A 139 -1.88 7.32 11.90
CA SER A 139 -2.66 6.35 12.65
C SER A 139 -3.41 5.33 11.79
N ASP A 140 -3.53 5.55 10.49
CA ASP A 140 -4.19 4.63 9.58
C ASP A 140 -3.44 3.30 9.53
N ASP A 141 -4.14 2.22 9.16
CA ASP A 141 -3.55 0.92 8.95
C ASP A 141 -3.10 0.72 7.49
N LEU A 142 -2.31 -0.31 7.27
CA LEU A 142 -1.78 -0.58 5.92
C LEU A 142 -2.85 -1.09 4.95
N GLU A 143 -3.97 -1.66 5.43
CA GLU A 143 -5.12 -2.01 4.59
C GLU A 143 -5.75 -0.74 3.99
N THR A 144 -5.98 0.26 4.84
CA THR A 144 -6.45 1.59 4.41
C THR A 144 -5.49 2.22 3.40
N ALA A 145 -4.17 2.11 3.65
CA ALA A 145 -3.16 2.61 2.72
C ALA A 145 -3.26 1.95 1.34
N MET A 146 -3.30 0.62 1.28
CA MET A 146 -3.44 -0.15 0.04
C MET A 146 -4.72 0.18 -0.72
N THR A 147 -5.84 0.28 0.01
CA THR A 147 -7.13 0.63 -0.58
C THR A 147 -7.08 2.05 -1.17
N THR A 148 -6.56 3.01 -0.42
CA THR A 148 -6.45 4.40 -0.88
C THR A 148 -5.55 4.52 -2.10
N MET A 149 -4.41 3.81 -2.15
CA MET A 149 -3.50 3.79 -3.30
C MET A 149 -4.19 3.21 -4.53
N ARG A 150 -4.86 2.07 -4.39
CA ARG A 150 -5.57 1.39 -5.47
C ARG A 150 -6.72 2.24 -6.03
N ASP A 151 -7.55 2.80 -5.16
CA ASP A 151 -8.74 3.57 -5.56
C ASP A 151 -8.38 4.87 -6.28
N ASN A 152 -7.22 5.46 -5.96
CA ASN A 152 -6.74 6.70 -6.59
C ASN A 152 -5.71 6.45 -7.71
N GLY A 153 -5.20 5.21 -7.87
CA GLY A 153 -4.18 4.87 -8.85
C GLY A 153 -2.81 5.51 -8.56
N GLU A 154 -2.52 5.77 -7.29
CA GLU A 154 -1.29 6.44 -6.85
C GLU A 154 -0.26 5.44 -6.35
N GLU A 155 0.99 5.53 -6.85
CA GLU A 155 2.12 4.74 -6.35
C GLU A 155 2.67 5.30 -5.03
N TYR A 156 2.58 6.60 -4.85
CA TYR A 156 2.99 7.32 -3.65
C TYR A 156 1.82 8.09 -3.06
N ILE A 157 1.68 8.08 -1.75
CA ILE A 157 0.68 8.90 -1.06
C ILE A 157 1.35 9.66 0.08
N GLY A 158 1.02 10.95 0.20
CA GLY A 158 1.45 11.77 1.31
C GLY A 158 0.84 11.33 2.63
N VAL A 159 1.67 11.29 3.67
CA VAL A 159 1.25 10.96 5.02
C VAL A 159 1.26 12.22 5.87
N VAL A 160 0.15 12.46 6.54
CA VAL A 160 -0.02 13.58 7.46
C VAL A 160 -0.13 13.10 8.91
N GLU A 161 0.15 13.99 9.85
CA GLU A 161 0.03 13.67 11.27
C GLU A 161 -1.41 13.30 11.62
N THR A 162 -2.34 14.21 11.31
CA THR A 162 -3.80 14.00 11.39
C THR A 162 -4.46 14.65 10.18
N ARG A 163 -5.67 14.20 9.84
CA ARG A 163 -6.44 14.80 8.74
C ARG A 163 -6.94 16.21 9.04
N GLU A 164 -6.96 16.62 10.32
CA GLU A 164 -7.36 17.97 10.72
C GLU A 164 -6.25 18.99 10.54
N ASN A 165 -5.01 18.63 10.93
CA ASN A 165 -3.89 19.58 10.88
C ASN A 165 -3.09 19.51 9.57
N MET A 166 -3.31 18.44 8.76
CA MET A 166 -2.65 18.22 7.46
C MET A 166 -1.12 18.34 7.50
N LYS A 167 -0.49 18.30 8.68
CA LYS A 167 0.96 18.43 8.82
C LYS A 167 1.66 17.27 8.13
N PHE A 168 2.48 17.56 7.13
CA PHE A 168 3.18 16.55 6.36
C PHE A 168 4.24 15.83 7.21
N MET A 169 4.21 14.50 7.16
CA MET A 169 5.13 13.65 7.93
C MET A 169 6.06 12.82 7.03
N GLY A 170 5.74 12.69 5.76
CA GLY A 170 6.47 11.88 4.79
C GLY A 170 5.53 11.29 3.76
N CYS A 171 5.99 10.27 3.05
CA CYS A 171 5.17 9.55 2.07
C CYS A 171 5.27 8.03 2.28
N VAL A 172 4.33 7.31 1.71
CA VAL A 172 4.35 5.85 1.63
C VAL A 172 4.31 5.43 0.18
N ARG A 173 5.14 4.45 -0.18
CA ARG A 173 5.15 3.82 -1.50
C ARG A 173 4.45 2.47 -1.43
N GLU A 174 3.66 2.13 -2.46
CA GLU A 174 2.94 0.85 -2.56
C GLU A 174 3.87 -0.36 -2.35
N GLY A 175 5.03 -0.38 -3.02
CA GLY A 175 6.01 -1.45 -2.87
C GLY A 175 6.54 -1.64 -1.44
N ARG A 176 6.58 -0.57 -0.62
CA ARG A 176 6.94 -0.68 0.81
C ARG A 176 5.84 -1.28 1.65
N VAL A 177 4.59 -0.94 1.36
CA VAL A 177 3.44 -1.57 2.03
C VAL A 177 3.43 -3.07 1.73
N MET A 178 3.63 -3.44 0.46
CA MET A 178 3.72 -4.85 0.06
C MET A 178 4.91 -5.60 0.69
N SER A 179 6.06 -4.92 0.85
CA SER A 179 7.25 -5.54 1.47
C SER A 179 7.13 -5.73 2.97
N ALA A 180 6.30 -4.94 3.64
CA ALA A 180 6.14 -5.01 5.08
C ALA A 180 5.38 -6.26 5.54
N TYR A 181 4.71 -6.96 4.63
CA TYR A 181 3.96 -8.16 4.95
C TYR A 181 4.63 -9.46 4.44
N ASN A 182 5.68 -9.39 3.64
CA ASN A 182 6.51 -10.51 3.20
C ASN A 182 7.62 -10.82 4.20
#